data_8ca9e78014ce7f80e54d739443bcbc2b
#
_entry.id   8ca9e78014ce7f80e54d739443bcbc2b
#
_cell.length_a   1.000
_cell.length_b   1.000
_cell.length_c   1.000
_cell.angle_alpha   90.00
_cell.angle_beta   90.00
_cell.angle_gamma   90.00
#
_symmetry.space_group_name_H-M   'P 1'
#
loop_
_entity.id
_entity.type
_entity.pdbx_description
1 polymer ?
#
loop_
_entity_poly.entity_id
_entity_poly.type
_entity_poly.pdbx_seq_one_letter_code
_entity_poly.pdbx_strand_id
1 'polypeptide(L)'
;MTAAVLTADGVGKLFGHVRALQDVSFDLHAGEVLAVVGDNGAGKSTLIKILSGVYDLTEGQLRVRDQPVAFGKPADAAAAGIATVYQDLALVDTRDVAQNLFLGREFRRGPFVDRRRIYREAERILAGLTIQLPSVRVPVYLLSGGQRQAVAIARVLTGGAGIVIMDEPTAALGVQESERVLRLVRDLRDAGKAVILISHNLQQVWQTADRILVMHLGRVAGIRRRADSTVEEIVKLIVYGDPDEASVSAELEGI
;
A
#
# COMPACT_ATOMS: atom_id res chain seq x y z
N MET A 1 -19.95 7.52 10.18
CA MET A 1 -18.99 6.60 9.50
C MET A 1 -18.63 7.26 8.19
N THR A 2 -17.35 7.50 7.92
CA THR A 2 -16.87 8.01 6.63
C THR A 2 -17.15 6.96 5.55
N ALA A 3 -17.59 7.39 4.35
CA ALA A 3 -17.83 6.47 3.23
C ALA A 3 -16.54 5.74 2.82
N ALA A 4 -16.65 4.47 2.42
CA ALA A 4 -15.52 3.69 1.94
C ALA A 4 -15.00 4.27 0.61
N VAL A 5 -13.68 4.39 0.48
CA VAL A 5 -13.03 4.84 -0.76
C VAL A 5 -12.55 3.68 -1.63
N LEU A 6 -12.40 2.49 -1.02
CA LEU A 6 -12.15 1.23 -1.70
C LEU A 6 -12.94 0.13 -1.00
N THR A 7 -13.59 -0.72 -1.77
CA THR A 7 -14.28 -1.92 -1.28
C THR A 7 -13.84 -3.10 -2.13
N ALA A 8 -13.44 -4.17 -1.48
CA ALA A 8 -13.25 -5.50 -2.06
C ALA A 8 -14.40 -6.38 -1.57
N ASP A 9 -15.09 -7.06 -2.47
CA ASP A 9 -16.26 -7.88 -2.18
C ASP A 9 -16.08 -9.24 -2.85
N GLY A 10 -15.87 -10.28 -2.04
CA GLY A 10 -15.69 -11.66 -2.47
C GLY A 10 -14.49 -11.88 -3.40
N VAL A 11 -13.41 -11.08 -3.28
CA VAL A 11 -12.27 -11.13 -4.21
C VAL A 11 -11.56 -12.47 -4.15
N GLY A 12 -11.51 -13.16 -5.30
CA GLY A 12 -10.81 -14.42 -5.50
C GLY A 12 -9.79 -14.35 -6.64
N LYS A 13 -8.71 -15.14 -6.51
CA LYS A 13 -7.70 -15.30 -7.56
C LYS A 13 -7.24 -16.74 -7.69
N LEU A 14 -7.35 -17.25 -8.91
CA LEU A 14 -6.85 -18.56 -9.32
C LEU A 14 -5.65 -18.39 -10.26
N PHE A 15 -4.61 -19.16 -10.03
CA PHE A 15 -3.47 -19.37 -10.93
C PHE A 15 -3.44 -20.85 -11.32
N GLY A 16 -4.04 -21.17 -12.49
CA GLY A 16 -4.25 -22.57 -12.86
C GLY A 16 -5.11 -23.27 -11.80
N HIS A 17 -4.56 -24.25 -11.10
CA HIS A 17 -5.25 -25.00 -10.04
C HIS A 17 -4.98 -24.43 -8.63
N VAL A 18 -4.12 -23.42 -8.49
CA VAL A 18 -3.77 -22.84 -7.19
C VAL A 18 -4.70 -21.67 -6.89
N ARG A 19 -5.48 -21.77 -5.82
CA ARG A 19 -6.31 -20.67 -5.32
C ARG A 19 -5.48 -19.81 -4.37
N ALA A 20 -5.03 -18.67 -4.86
CA ALA A 20 -4.18 -17.73 -4.10
C ALA A 20 -4.99 -16.79 -3.21
N LEU A 21 -6.24 -16.47 -3.62
CA LEU A 21 -7.19 -15.71 -2.80
C LEU A 21 -8.56 -16.35 -2.91
N GLN A 22 -9.29 -16.34 -1.79
CA GLN A 22 -10.64 -16.87 -1.70
C GLN A 22 -11.50 -15.99 -0.82
N ASP A 23 -12.58 -15.43 -1.39
CA ASP A 23 -13.61 -14.66 -0.69
C ASP A 23 -13.05 -13.52 0.18
N VAL A 24 -12.08 -12.78 -0.35
CA VAL A 24 -11.45 -11.67 0.39
C VAL A 24 -12.36 -10.45 0.30
N SER A 25 -12.94 -10.07 1.46
CA SER A 25 -13.85 -8.92 1.56
C SER A 25 -13.35 -7.94 2.61
N PHE A 26 -13.25 -6.66 2.26
CA PHE A 26 -12.91 -5.57 3.18
C PHE A 26 -13.28 -4.22 2.58
N ASP A 27 -13.27 -3.22 3.43
CA ASP A 27 -13.45 -1.81 3.09
C ASP A 27 -12.27 -0.98 3.61
N LEU A 28 -11.98 0.14 2.94
CA LEU A 28 -10.96 1.12 3.30
C LEU A 28 -11.57 2.51 3.28
N HIS A 29 -11.32 3.30 4.31
CA HIS A 29 -11.89 4.65 4.45
C HIS A 29 -10.86 5.76 4.20
N ALA A 30 -11.33 6.96 3.84
CA ALA A 30 -10.47 8.14 3.76
C ALA A 30 -9.94 8.50 5.16
N GLY A 31 -8.66 8.87 5.24
CA GLY A 31 -8.01 9.19 6.51
C GLY A 31 -7.79 7.98 7.41
N GLU A 32 -7.63 6.78 6.82
CA GLU A 32 -7.39 5.52 7.50
C GLU A 32 -6.09 4.88 7.05
N VAL A 33 -5.38 4.25 7.99
CA VAL A 33 -4.33 3.26 7.72
C VAL A 33 -4.88 1.87 8.02
N LEU A 34 -5.15 1.09 6.98
CA LEU A 34 -5.46 -0.33 7.07
C LEU A 34 -4.17 -1.13 6.89
N ALA A 35 -3.68 -1.75 7.96
CA ALA A 35 -2.56 -2.67 7.84
C ALA A 35 -3.04 -4.03 7.34
N VAL A 36 -2.29 -4.63 6.41
CA VAL A 36 -2.52 -6.00 5.94
C VAL A 36 -1.36 -6.86 6.46
N VAL A 37 -1.67 -7.80 7.34
CA VAL A 37 -0.71 -8.70 7.98
C VAL A 37 -1.05 -10.15 7.67
N GLY A 38 -0.13 -11.05 7.92
CA GLY A 38 -0.29 -12.50 7.70
C GLY A 38 1.06 -13.16 7.41
N ASP A 39 1.11 -14.45 7.42
CA ASP A 39 2.33 -15.22 7.17
C ASP A 39 2.75 -15.16 5.69
N ASN A 40 3.95 -15.68 5.39
CA ASN A 40 4.40 -15.87 4.02
C ASN A 40 3.46 -16.84 3.29
N GLY A 41 3.05 -16.46 2.07
CA GLY A 41 2.06 -17.26 1.34
C GLY A 41 0.59 -16.99 1.70
N ALA A 42 0.29 -16.15 2.68
CA ALA A 42 -1.10 -15.83 3.06
C ALA A 42 -1.91 -15.06 1.99
N GLY A 43 -1.30 -14.70 0.84
CA GLY A 43 -2.01 -14.03 -0.26
C GLY A 43 -1.83 -12.51 -0.32
N LYS A 44 -1.11 -11.88 0.62
CA LYS A 44 -0.92 -10.42 0.69
C LYS A 44 -0.41 -9.81 -0.62
N SER A 45 0.68 -10.37 -1.18
CA SER A 45 1.25 -9.86 -2.44
C SER A 45 0.32 -10.05 -3.64
N THR A 46 -0.52 -11.10 -3.64
CA THR A 46 -1.54 -11.31 -4.66
C THR A 46 -2.62 -10.25 -4.56
N LEU A 47 -3.10 -9.97 -3.35
CA LEU A 47 -4.07 -8.91 -3.09
C LEU A 47 -3.56 -7.54 -3.58
N ILE A 48 -2.33 -7.16 -3.21
CA ILE A 48 -1.72 -5.91 -3.67
C ILE A 48 -1.67 -5.84 -5.20
N LYS A 49 -1.25 -6.92 -5.86
CA LYS A 49 -1.12 -6.96 -7.31
C LYS A 49 -2.49 -6.83 -8.01
N ILE A 50 -3.56 -7.31 -7.40
CA ILE A 50 -4.94 -7.08 -7.88
C ILE A 50 -5.31 -5.60 -7.68
N LEU A 51 -5.15 -5.06 -6.48
CA LEU A 51 -5.50 -3.67 -6.17
C LEU A 51 -4.70 -2.66 -7.00
N SER A 52 -3.47 -3.01 -7.37
CA SER A 52 -2.60 -2.19 -8.22
C SER A 52 -2.77 -2.42 -9.73
N GLY A 53 -3.67 -3.34 -10.13
CA GLY A 53 -3.94 -3.64 -11.54
C GLY A 53 -2.83 -4.43 -12.26
N VAL A 54 -1.95 -5.10 -11.52
CA VAL A 54 -0.95 -6.03 -12.08
C VAL A 54 -1.59 -7.37 -12.42
N TYR A 55 -2.55 -7.80 -11.58
CA TYR A 55 -3.36 -8.98 -11.83
C TYR A 55 -4.84 -8.58 -11.88
N ASP A 56 -5.58 -9.21 -12.80
CA ASP A 56 -7.04 -9.25 -12.77
C ASP A 56 -7.52 -10.16 -11.62
N LEU A 57 -8.69 -9.89 -11.08
CA LEU A 57 -9.38 -10.81 -10.18
C LEU A 57 -10.07 -11.92 -11.00
N THR A 58 -10.26 -13.10 -10.40
CA THR A 58 -10.98 -14.22 -11.02
C THR A 58 -12.45 -14.23 -10.57
N GLU A 59 -12.71 -13.87 -9.33
CA GLU A 59 -14.03 -13.86 -8.69
C GLU A 59 -14.19 -12.58 -7.88
N GLY A 60 -15.44 -12.18 -7.60
CA GLY A 60 -15.76 -11.01 -6.79
C GLY A 60 -15.70 -9.68 -7.53
N GLN A 61 -15.65 -8.60 -6.78
CA GLN A 61 -15.71 -7.23 -7.30
C GLN A 61 -14.85 -6.27 -6.51
N LEU A 62 -14.26 -5.28 -7.20
CA LEU A 62 -13.65 -4.10 -6.59
C LEU A 62 -14.53 -2.88 -6.90
N ARG A 63 -14.63 -1.98 -5.91
CA ARG A 63 -15.24 -0.66 -6.08
C ARG A 63 -14.31 0.43 -5.55
N VAL A 64 -14.20 1.52 -6.29
CA VAL A 64 -13.50 2.73 -5.86
C VAL A 64 -14.54 3.86 -5.81
N ARG A 65 -14.75 4.45 -4.62
CA ARG A 65 -15.77 5.47 -4.39
C ARG A 65 -17.15 5.04 -4.91
N ASP A 66 -17.57 3.85 -4.48
CA ASP A 66 -18.82 3.16 -4.84
C ASP A 66 -18.98 2.83 -6.34
N GLN A 67 -18.01 3.16 -7.19
CA GLN A 67 -18.02 2.78 -8.60
C GLN A 67 -17.31 1.44 -8.80
N PRO A 68 -17.95 0.45 -9.45
CA PRO A 68 -17.29 -0.80 -9.78
C PRO A 68 -16.14 -0.53 -10.75
N VAL A 69 -15.00 -1.19 -10.49
CA VAL A 69 -13.78 -1.06 -11.29
C VAL A 69 -13.24 -2.43 -11.68
N ALA A 70 -12.66 -2.51 -12.87
CA ALA A 70 -11.88 -3.65 -13.32
C ALA A 70 -10.56 -3.13 -13.86
N PHE A 71 -9.45 -3.62 -13.32
CA PHE A 71 -8.12 -3.20 -13.72
C PHE A 71 -7.49 -4.25 -14.62
N GLY A 72 -7.23 -3.91 -15.88
CA GLY A 72 -6.49 -4.74 -16.83
C GLY A 72 -5.00 -4.43 -16.87
N LYS A 73 -4.58 -3.31 -16.29
CA LYS A 73 -3.19 -2.83 -16.20
C LYS A 73 -3.01 -1.80 -15.08
N PRO A 74 -1.79 -1.58 -14.59
CA PRO A 74 -1.53 -0.62 -13.51
C PRO A 74 -1.97 0.82 -13.79
N ALA A 75 -2.01 1.21 -15.06
CA ALA A 75 -2.51 2.54 -15.46
C ALA A 75 -3.99 2.74 -15.12
N ASP A 76 -4.81 1.69 -15.12
CA ASP A 76 -6.23 1.75 -14.79
C ASP A 76 -6.42 2.01 -13.28
N ALA A 77 -5.66 1.32 -12.43
CA ALA A 77 -5.64 1.57 -10.99
C ALA A 77 -5.16 3.00 -10.66
N ALA A 78 -4.12 3.47 -11.36
CA ALA A 78 -3.63 4.83 -11.22
C ALA A 78 -4.69 5.88 -11.64
N ALA A 79 -5.44 5.63 -12.70
CA ALA A 79 -6.53 6.49 -13.15
C ALA A 79 -7.70 6.51 -12.15
N ALA A 80 -7.95 5.40 -11.44
CA ALA A 80 -8.91 5.32 -10.35
C ALA A 80 -8.43 6.00 -9.05
N GLY A 81 -7.19 6.49 -9.02
CA GLY A 81 -6.61 7.19 -7.88
C GLY A 81 -5.92 6.29 -6.86
N ILE A 82 -5.53 5.07 -7.27
CA ILE A 82 -4.72 4.14 -6.48
C ILE A 82 -3.26 4.25 -6.92
N ALA A 83 -2.35 4.43 -5.97
CA ALA A 83 -0.91 4.42 -6.24
C ALA A 83 -0.20 3.46 -5.30
N THR A 84 0.77 2.72 -5.84
CA THR A 84 1.49 1.67 -5.10
C THR A 84 2.97 2.00 -4.99
N VAL A 85 3.49 1.94 -3.76
CA VAL A 85 4.92 1.91 -3.46
C VAL A 85 5.27 0.45 -3.20
N TYR A 86 6.00 -0.15 -4.13
CA TYR A 86 6.47 -1.52 -3.99
C TYR A 86 7.75 -1.57 -3.16
N GLN A 87 8.09 -2.75 -2.68
CA GLN A 87 9.36 -3.02 -1.99
C GLN A 87 10.57 -2.64 -2.87
N ASP A 88 10.53 -2.93 -4.17
CA ASP A 88 11.42 -2.33 -5.16
C ASP A 88 10.89 -0.95 -5.54
N LEU A 89 11.61 0.09 -5.15
CA LEU A 89 11.17 1.48 -5.29
C LEU A 89 11.06 1.95 -6.74
N ALA A 90 11.62 1.20 -7.70
CA ALA A 90 11.66 1.53 -9.11
C ALA A 90 12.12 2.98 -9.37
N LEU A 91 13.12 3.44 -8.61
CA LEU A 91 13.78 4.73 -8.82
C LEU A 91 14.95 4.57 -9.81
N VAL A 92 15.15 5.58 -10.62
CA VAL A 92 16.29 5.63 -11.53
C VAL A 92 17.47 6.25 -10.78
N ASP A 93 18.41 5.43 -10.33
CA ASP A 93 19.52 5.80 -9.46
C ASP A 93 20.37 6.95 -10.01
N THR A 94 20.63 6.96 -11.33
CA THR A 94 21.45 7.96 -12.00
C THR A 94 20.74 9.29 -12.24
N ARG A 95 19.43 9.36 -12.01
CA ARG A 95 18.63 10.59 -12.11
C ARG A 95 18.53 11.29 -10.78
N ASP A 96 18.33 12.60 -10.80
CA ASP A 96 18.11 13.38 -9.59
C ASP A 96 16.70 13.14 -9.02
N VAL A 97 16.49 13.58 -7.78
CA VAL A 97 15.23 13.44 -7.06
C VAL A 97 14.07 14.04 -7.86
N ALA A 98 14.21 15.26 -8.36
CA ALA A 98 13.15 15.96 -9.08
C ALA A 98 12.76 15.24 -10.37
N GLN A 99 13.74 14.69 -11.09
CA GLN A 99 13.50 13.88 -12.29
C GLN A 99 12.78 12.56 -11.94
N ASN A 100 13.11 11.93 -10.81
CA ASN A 100 12.41 10.72 -10.36
C ASN A 100 10.97 11.00 -9.96
N LEU A 101 10.69 12.13 -9.30
CA LEU A 101 9.33 12.50 -8.90
C LEU A 101 8.38 12.65 -10.10
N PHE A 102 8.86 13.18 -11.21
CA PHE A 102 8.05 13.47 -12.38
C PHE A 102 8.35 12.55 -13.58
N LEU A 103 9.02 11.43 -13.36
CA LEU A 103 9.35 10.48 -14.43
C LEU A 103 8.07 9.98 -15.13
N GLY A 104 8.00 10.18 -16.45
CA GLY A 104 6.84 9.85 -17.27
C GLY A 104 5.67 10.85 -17.16
N ARG A 105 5.83 11.93 -16.36
CA ARG A 105 4.83 13.01 -16.17
C ARG A 105 5.50 14.39 -16.17
N GLU A 106 6.55 14.54 -16.96
CA GLU A 106 7.36 15.75 -17.00
C GLU A 106 6.53 16.95 -17.47
N PHE A 107 6.69 18.09 -16.80
CA PHE A 107 6.15 19.36 -17.30
C PHE A 107 6.83 19.75 -18.61
N ARG A 108 6.04 20.16 -19.59
CA ARG A 108 6.52 20.52 -20.91
C ARG A 108 6.21 21.98 -21.23
N ARG A 109 7.12 22.59 -22.01
CA ARG A 109 6.93 23.89 -22.64
C ARG A 109 7.16 23.72 -24.14
N GLY A 110 6.07 23.56 -24.90
CA GLY A 110 6.12 23.10 -26.27
C GLY A 110 6.75 21.69 -26.35
N PRO A 111 7.72 21.42 -27.24
CA PRO A 111 8.36 20.12 -27.37
C PRO A 111 9.40 19.82 -26.28
N PHE A 112 9.76 20.79 -25.44
CA PHE A 112 10.84 20.67 -24.47
C PHE A 112 10.34 20.44 -23.05
N VAL A 113 11.15 19.73 -22.24
CA VAL A 113 10.89 19.54 -20.80
C VAL A 113 11.19 20.83 -20.05
N ASP A 114 10.22 21.30 -19.25
CA ASP A 114 10.38 22.47 -18.37
C ASP A 114 11.08 22.07 -17.07
N ARG A 115 12.41 21.98 -17.11
CA ARG A 115 13.23 21.63 -15.95
C ARG A 115 13.06 22.58 -14.79
N ARG A 116 12.88 23.90 -15.03
CA ARG A 116 12.72 24.89 -13.95
C ARG A 116 11.43 24.62 -13.15
N ARG A 117 10.37 24.30 -13.85
CA ARG A 117 9.10 23.93 -13.21
C ARG A 117 9.21 22.62 -12.45
N ILE A 118 9.88 21.60 -13.00
CA ILE A 118 10.12 20.31 -12.34
C ILE A 118 10.81 20.51 -10.99
N TYR A 119 11.90 21.25 -10.93
CA TYR A 119 12.64 21.49 -9.68
C TYR A 119 11.82 22.26 -8.67
N ARG A 120 11.14 23.33 -9.06
CA ARG A 120 10.29 24.12 -8.17
C ARG A 120 9.14 23.30 -7.58
N GLU A 121 8.46 22.50 -8.41
CA GLU A 121 7.37 21.66 -7.94
C GLU A 121 7.89 20.51 -7.05
N ALA A 122 9.06 19.96 -7.34
CA ALA A 122 9.70 18.95 -6.47
C ALA A 122 9.99 19.52 -5.08
N GLU A 123 10.58 20.71 -4.99
CA GLU A 123 10.83 21.40 -3.72
C GLU A 123 9.52 21.61 -2.95
N ARG A 124 8.45 22.07 -3.62
CA ARG A 124 7.14 22.30 -3.01
C ARG A 124 6.53 21.01 -2.44
N ILE A 125 6.58 19.91 -3.19
CA ILE A 125 6.01 18.62 -2.76
C ILE A 125 6.77 18.07 -1.55
N LEU A 126 8.10 18.06 -1.61
CA LEU A 126 8.93 17.55 -0.52
C LEU A 126 8.80 18.37 0.76
N ALA A 127 8.70 19.70 0.63
CA ALA A 127 8.44 20.59 1.76
C ALA A 127 7.07 20.30 2.40
N GLY A 128 6.05 20.09 1.57
CA GLY A 128 4.69 19.74 2.04
C GLY A 128 4.59 18.39 2.76
N LEU A 129 5.54 17.48 2.50
CA LEU A 129 5.63 16.16 3.13
C LEU A 129 6.64 16.12 4.29
N THR A 130 7.23 17.25 4.65
CA THR A 130 8.29 17.35 5.67
C THR A 130 9.49 16.43 5.40
N ILE A 131 9.74 16.12 4.12
CA ILE A 131 10.85 15.27 3.69
C ILE A 131 12.13 16.10 3.60
N GLN A 132 13.13 15.75 4.41
CA GLN A 132 14.42 16.42 4.41
C GLN A 132 15.41 15.72 3.49
N LEU A 133 15.80 16.40 2.42
CA LEU A 133 16.83 15.96 1.49
C LEU A 133 17.90 17.06 1.35
N PRO A 134 19.15 16.70 1.01
CA PRO A 134 20.21 17.70 0.77
C PRO A 134 19.84 18.67 -0.36
N SER A 135 19.25 18.18 -1.44
CA SER A 135 18.76 18.95 -2.59
C SER A 135 17.89 18.07 -3.48
N VAL A 136 16.93 18.65 -4.17
CA VAL A 136 16.16 17.96 -5.23
C VAL A 136 16.98 17.62 -6.47
N ARG A 137 18.20 18.16 -6.58
CA ARG A 137 19.13 17.94 -7.69
C ARG A 137 20.16 16.84 -7.43
N VAL A 138 20.12 16.24 -6.23
CA VAL A 138 21.03 15.15 -5.87
C VAL A 138 20.57 13.86 -6.58
N PRO A 139 21.48 13.13 -7.24
CA PRO A 139 21.18 11.81 -7.77
C PRO A 139 20.74 10.85 -6.69
N VAL A 140 19.75 9.98 -7.01
CA VAL A 140 19.11 9.09 -6.02
C VAL A 140 20.10 8.12 -5.40
N TYR A 141 21.14 7.67 -6.11
CA TYR A 141 22.15 6.76 -5.55
C TYR A 141 22.95 7.35 -4.37
N LEU A 142 22.94 8.68 -4.19
CA LEU A 142 23.60 9.35 -3.06
C LEU A 142 22.70 9.46 -1.81
N LEU A 143 21.45 9.03 -1.92
CA LEU A 143 20.48 9.09 -0.83
C LEU A 143 20.57 7.85 0.07
N SER A 144 20.27 8.01 1.36
CA SER A 144 20.06 6.87 2.27
C SER A 144 18.82 6.07 1.88
N GLY A 145 18.69 4.84 2.39
CA GLY A 145 17.53 3.98 2.15
C GLY A 145 16.21 4.68 2.50
N GLY A 146 16.13 5.28 3.67
CA GLY A 146 14.94 6.02 4.12
C GLY A 146 14.63 7.26 3.27
N GLN A 147 15.67 7.94 2.76
CA GLN A 147 15.48 9.07 1.84
C GLN A 147 14.97 8.59 0.47
N ARG A 148 15.49 7.47 -0.06
CA ARG A 148 14.95 6.86 -1.29
C ARG A 148 13.50 6.45 -1.12
N GLN A 149 13.15 5.84 0.01
CA GLN A 149 11.78 5.46 0.35
C GLN A 149 10.86 6.69 0.35
N ALA A 150 11.28 7.78 1.00
CA ALA A 150 10.53 9.03 1.05
C ALA A 150 10.32 9.62 -0.36
N VAL A 151 11.33 9.57 -1.24
CA VAL A 151 11.22 9.99 -2.63
C VAL A 151 10.23 9.11 -3.41
N ALA A 152 10.24 7.79 -3.22
CA ALA A 152 9.29 6.89 -3.84
C ALA A 152 7.84 7.17 -3.40
N ILE A 153 7.62 7.42 -2.11
CA ILE A 153 6.31 7.83 -1.58
C ILE A 153 5.89 9.18 -2.17
N ALA A 154 6.78 10.17 -2.18
CA ALA A 154 6.50 11.48 -2.78
C ALA A 154 6.13 11.36 -4.27
N ARG A 155 6.80 10.49 -5.03
CA ARG A 155 6.52 10.24 -6.44
C ARG A 155 5.08 9.77 -6.68
N VAL A 156 4.58 8.82 -5.88
CA VAL A 156 3.22 8.31 -6.07
C VAL A 156 2.17 9.38 -5.77
N LEU A 157 2.47 10.32 -4.88
CA LEU A 157 1.58 11.43 -4.53
C LEU A 157 1.51 12.51 -5.61
N THR A 158 2.53 12.65 -6.47
CA THR A 158 2.51 13.62 -7.59
C THR A 158 1.36 13.35 -8.56
N GLY A 159 0.84 12.12 -8.59
CA GLY A 159 -0.30 11.70 -9.40
C GLY A 159 -1.68 12.05 -8.82
N GLY A 160 -1.75 12.67 -7.65
CA GLY A 160 -3.02 13.03 -7.02
C GLY A 160 -3.76 11.83 -6.40
N ALA A 161 -3.07 10.71 -6.13
CA ALA A 161 -3.67 9.51 -5.55
C ALA A 161 -4.40 9.81 -4.24
N GLY A 162 -5.61 9.27 -4.10
CA GLY A 162 -6.40 9.28 -2.87
C GLY A 162 -6.15 8.06 -2.01
N ILE A 163 -5.76 6.95 -2.65
CA ILE A 163 -5.47 5.66 -2.03
C ILE A 163 -4.00 5.32 -2.29
N VAL A 164 -3.26 5.02 -1.24
CA VAL A 164 -1.82 4.70 -1.32
C VAL A 164 -1.58 3.32 -0.73
N ILE A 165 -1.03 2.41 -1.53
CA ILE A 165 -0.63 1.07 -1.10
C ILE A 165 0.88 1.10 -0.87
N MET A 166 1.34 0.60 0.26
CA MET A 166 2.76 0.51 0.62
C MET A 166 3.11 -0.93 0.97
N ASP A 167 3.96 -1.54 0.14
CA ASP A 167 4.41 -2.92 0.31
C ASP A 167 5.76 -2.94 1.02
N GLU A 168 5.75 -3.34 2.31
CA GLU A 168 6.94 -3.43 3.17
C GLU A 168 7.82 -2.16 3.16
N PRO A 169 7.27 -0.96 3.42
CA PRO A 169 7.97 0.30 3.19
C PRO A 169 9.17 0.53 4.11
N THR A 170 9.34 -0.28 5.13
CA THR A 170 10.43 -0.20 6.11
C THR A 170 11.38 -1.38 6.03
N ALA A 171 11.19 -2.31 5.08
CA ALA A 171 12.10 -3.43 4.89
C ALA A 171 13.51 -2.92 4.58
N ALA A 172 14.52 -3.51 5.22
CA ALA A 172 15.93 -3.16 5.08
C ALA A 172 16.32 -1.73 5.51
N LEU A 173 15.48 -1.04 6.29
CA LEU A 173 15.78 0.25 6.88
C LEU A 173 16.20 0.12 8.36
N GLY A 174 17.11 1.01 8.79
CA GLY A 174 17.43 1.15 10.20
C GLY A 174 16.25 1.71 11.02
N VAL A 175 16.34 1.62 12.35
CA VAL A 175 15.26 2.02 13.26
C VAL A 175 14.83 3.47 13.04
N GLN A 176 15.79 4.40 12.97
CA GLN A 176 15.50 5.83 12.79
C GLN A 176 14.88 6.14 11.42
N GLU A 177 15.31 5.43 10.37
CA GLU A 177 14.77 5.60 9.02
C GLU A 177 13.35 5.04 8.94
N SER A 178 13.11 3.87 9.52
CA SER A 178 11.77 3.27 9.63
C SER A 178 10.80 4.22 10.33
N GLU A 179 11.20 4.81 11.45
CA GLU A 179 10.37 5.79 12.17
C GLU A 179 10.02 7.02 11.32
N ARG A 180 10.93 7.49 10.47
CA ARG A 180 10.64 8.61 9.55
C ARG A 180 9.61 8.21 8.49
N VAL A 181 9.73 6.99 7.94
CA VAL A 181 8.78 6.46 6.96
C VAL A 181 7.41 6.26 7.60
N LEU A 182 7.34 5.69 8.80
CA LEU A 182 6.06 5.49 9.51
C LEU A 182 5.40 6.84 9.90
N ARG A 183 6.18 7.86 10.21
CA ARG A 183 5.64 9.22 10.38
C ARG A 183 5.01 9.73 9.09
N LEU A 184 5.69 9.57 7.95
CA LEU A 184 5.14 9.97 6.66
C LEU A 184 3.84 9.23 6.34
N VAL A 185 3.71 7.95 6.70
CA VAL A 185 2.45 7.20 6.58
C VAL A 185 1.32 7.86 7.39
N ARG A 186 1.61 8.23 8.65
CA ARG A 186 0.64 8.92 9.51
C ARG A 186 0.27 10.31 8.96
N ASP A 187 1.25 11.07 8.47
CA ASP A 187 1.02 12.39 7.86
C ASP A 187 0.09 12.28 6.64
N LEU A 188 0.23 11.22 5.84
CA LEU A 188 -0.67 10.96 4.70
C LEU A 188 -2.10 10.66 5.15
N ARG A 189 -2.27 9.82 6.17
CA ARG A 189 -3.58 9.56 6.79
C ARG A 189 -4.20 10.86 7.30
N ASP A 190 -3.44 11.65 8.05
CA ASP A 190 -3.90 12.91 8.64
C ASP A 190 -4.25 13.96 7.57
N ALA A 191 -3.61 13.87 6.40
CA ALA A 191 -3.97 14.62 5.19
C ALA A 191 -5.19 14.06 4.44
N GLY A 192 -5.91 13.09 5.02
CA GLY A 192 -7.13 12.49 4.46
C GLY A 192 -6.89 11.43 3.39
N LYS A 193 -5.66 10.94 3.21
CA LYS A 193 -5.39 9.82 2.31
C LYS A 193 -5.79 8.50 2.97
N ALA A 194 -6.27 7.56 2.15
CA ALA A 194 -6.46 6.18 2.57
C ALA A 194 -5.17 5.40 2.31
N VAL A 195 -4.67 4.68 3.30
CA VAL A 195 -3.40 3.95 3.19
C VAL A 195 -3.61 2.48 3.47
N ILE A 196 -3.16 1.62 2.57
CA ILE A 196 -2.97 0.18 2.82
C ILE A 196 -1.48 -0.03 3.12
N LEU A 197 -1.16 -0.49 4.32
CA LEU A 197 0.19 -0.74 4.77
C LEU A 197 0.42 -2.24 4.92
N ILE A 198 1.27 -2.83 4.10
CA ILE A 198 1.69 -4.22 4.28
C ILE A 198 2.97 -4.23 5.07
N SER A 199 3.00 -4.98 6.15
CA SER A 199 4.21 -5.21 6.95
C SER A 199 4.11 -6.53 7.69
N HIS A 200 5.25 -7.21 7.82
CA HIS A 200 5.41 -8.36 8.71
C HIS A 200 5.86 -7.94 10.13
N ASN A 201 6.19 -6.67 10.34
CA ASN A 201 6.59 -6.14 11.64
C ASN A 201 5.38 -5.62 12.42
N LEU A 202 4.83 -6.45 13.29
CA LEU A 202 3.64 -6.12 14.09
C LEU A 202 3.83 -4.89 14.99
N GLN A 203 5.04 -4.62 15.48
CA GLN A 203 5.31 -3.44 16.29
C GLN A 203 5.10 -2.15 15.48
N GLN A 204 5.58 -2.12 14.23
CA GLN A 204 5.38 -0.98 13.33
C GLN A 204 3.91 -0.83 12.93
N VAL A 205 3.23 -1.95 12.65
CA VAL A 205 1.79 -1.99 12.39
C VAL A 205 1.03 -1.38 13.57
N TRP A 206 1.35 -1.81 14.80
CA TRP A 206 0.71 -1.34 16.01
C TRP A 206 0.87 0.17 16.26
N GLN A 207 2.00 0.73 15.86
CA GLN A 207 2.28 2.17 15.98
C GLN A 207 1.57 3.03 14.94
N THR A 208 1.09 2.43 13.83
CA THR A 208 0.72 3.20 12.64
C THR A 208 -0.71 2.93 12.17
N ALA A 209 -1.20 1.70 12.30
CA ALA A 209 -2.50 1.28 11.79
C ALA A 209 -3.67 1.75 12.66
N ASP A 210 -4.79 2.03 12.01
CA ASP A 210 -6.09 2.24 12.64
C ASP A 210 -6.87 0.93 12.71
N ARG A 211 -6.82 0.14 11.61
CA ARG A 211 -7.38 -1.21 11.52
C ARG A 211 -6.33 -2.17 10.97
N ILE A 212 -6.47 -3.44 11.34
CA ILE A 212 -5.58 -4.53 10.94
C ILE A 212 -6.43 -5.61 10.29
N LEU A 213 -6.16 -5.87 9.01
CA LEU A 213 -6.69 -6.99 8.25
C LEU A 213 -5.68 -8.13 8.33
N VAL A 214 -6.11 -9.25 8.87
CA VAL A 214 -5.27 -10.45 9.00
C VAL A 214 -5.62 -11.40 7.86
N MET A 215 -4.63 -11.75 7.06
CA MET A 215 -4.75 -12.77 6.02
C MET A 215 -4.15 -14.09 6.49
N HIS A 216 -4.88 -15.18 6.21
CA HIS A 216 -4.45 -16.55 6.47
C HIS A 216 -4.87 -17.45 5.30
N LEU A 217 -3.92 -18.17 4.69
CA LEU A 217 -4.17 -19.13 3.60
C LEU A 217 -5.08 -18.61 2.48
N GLY A 218 -4.88 -17.35 2.06
CA GLY A 218 -5.64 -16.72 0.97
C GLY A 218 -7.00 -16.16 1.36
N ARG A 219 -7.37 -16.15 2.64
CA ARG A 219 -8.63 -15.63 3.18
C ARG A 219 -8.38 -14.50 4.18
N VAL A 220 -9.43 -13.79 4.54
CA VAL A 220 -9.42 -12.84 5.66
C VAL A 220 -9.78 -13.60 6.94
N ALA A 221 -8.79 -13.81 7.80
CA ALA A 221 -8.99 -14.40 9.12
C ALA A 221 -9.64 -13.43 10.12
N GLY A 222 -9.67 -12.16 9.82
CA GLY A 222 -10.36 -11.16 10.60
C GLY A 222 -9.89 -9.75 10.33
N ILE A 223 -10.75 -8.79 10.64
CA ILE A 223 -10.42 -7.36 10.63
C ILE A 223 -10.64 -6.84 12.05
N ARG A 224 -9.62 -6.18 12.60
CA ARG A 224 -9.65 -5.67 13.96
C ARG A 224 -9.33 -4.19 14.02
N ARG A 225 -9.98 -3.45 14.89
CA ARG A 225 -9.53 -2.12 15.26
C ARG A 225 -8.34 -2.24 16.20
N ARG A 226 -7.23 -1.56 15.89
CA ARG A 226 -6.05 -1.60 16.75
C ARG A 226 -6.35 -1.21 18.20
N ALA A 227 -7.22 -0.21 18.39
CA ALA A 227 -7.55 0.30 19.72
C ALA A 227 -8.29 -0.74 20.60
N ASP A 228 -9.00 -1.68 19.99
CA ASP A 228 -9.88 -2.65 20.66
C ASP A 228 -9.29 -4.07 20.67
N SER A 229 -8.02 -4.23 20.27
CA SER A 229 -7.37 -5.54 20.08
C SER A 229 -6.03 -5.63 20.80
N THR A 230 -5.48 -6.84 20.90
CA THR A 230 -4.14 -7.08 21.42
C THR A 230 -3.22 -7.68 20.36
N VAL A 231 -1.89 -7.56 20.54
CA VAL A 231 -0.92 -8.16 19.63
C VAL A 231 -1.07 -9.68 19.62
N GLU A 232 -1.35 -10.28 20.77
CA GLU A 232 -1.55 -11.72 20.94
C GLU A 232 -2.75 -12.22 20.13
N GLU A 233 -3.84 -11.44 20.07
CA GLU A 233 -5.01 -11.77 19.25
C GLU A 233 -4.64 -11.77 17.77
N ILE A 234 -3.94 -10.75 17.30
CA ILE A 234 -3.49 -10.66 15.90
C ILE A 234 -2.57 -11.83 15.55
N VAL A 235 -1.63 -12.18 16.44
CA VAL A 235 -0.73 -13.33 16.24
C VAL A 235 -1.52 -14.63 16.15
N LYS A 236 -2.53 -14.84 16.99
CA LYS A 236 -3.39 -16.03 16.91
C LYS A 236 -4.09 -16.12 15.56
N LEU A 237 -4.67 -15.02 15.07
CA LEU A 237 -5.32 -14.99 13.76
C LEU A 237 -4.33 -15.25 12.61
N ILE A 238 -3.08 -14.78 12.71
CA ILE A 238 -2.04 -15.06 11.72
C ILE A 238 -1.71 -16.56 11.67
N VAL A 239 -1.58 -17.18 12.85
CA VAL A 239 -1.09 -18.57 12.96
C VAL A 239 -2.21 -19.60 12.73
N TYR A 240 -3.39 -19.36 13.29
CA TYR A 240 -4.47 -20.35 13.34
C TYR A 240 -5.66 -20.01 12.43
N GLY A 241 -5.72 -18.80 11.87
CA GLY A 241 -6.88 -18.32 11.12
C GLY A 241 -8.04 -17.91 12.03
N ASP A 242 -9.24 -17.82 11.44
CA ASP A 242 -10.47 -17.55 12.19
C ASP A 242 -10.88 -18.80 12.98
N PRO A 243 -11.03 -18.73 14.31
CA PRO A 243 -11.45 -19.87 15.12
C PRO A 243 -12.86 -20.40 14.75
N ASP A 244 -13.74 -19.55 14.22
CA ASP A 244 -15.08 -19.95 13.79
C ASP A 244 -15.05 -20.74 12.45
N GLU A 245 -14.11 -20.46 11.55
CA GLU A 245 -13.88 -21.27 10.34
C GLU A 245 -13.16 -22.59 10.63
N ALA A 246 -12.27 -22.63 11.60
CA ALA A 246 -11.53 -23.84 11.98
C ALA A 246 -12.47 -24.93 12.55
N SER A 247 -13.54 -24.54 13.24
CA SER A 247 -14.54 -25.49 13.76
C SER A 247 -15.38 -26.12 12.66
N VAL A 248 -15.70 -25.39 11.60
CA VAL A 248 -16.49 -25.90 10.46
C VAL A 248 -15.66 -26.87 9.60
N SER A 249 -14.34 -26.62 9.44
CA SER A 249 -13.47 -27.52 8.68
C SER A 249 -13.21 -28.84 9.38
N ALA A 250 -13.11 -28.84 10.71
CA ALA A 250 -12.91 -30.06 11.51
C ALA A 250 -14.16 -30.97 11.51
N GLU A 251 -15.37 -30.40 11.39
CA GLU A 251 -16.61 -31.19 11.26
C GLU A 251 -16.77 -31.85 9.87
N LEU A 252 -16.16 -31.27 8.83
CA LEU A 252 -16.21 -31.82 7.46
C LEU A 252 -15.15 -32.88 7.17
N GLU A 253 -14.03 -32.90 7.90
CA GLU A 253 -12.99 -33.94 7.80
C GLU A 253 -13.26 -35.16 8.70
N GLY A 254 -14.27 -35.10 9.55
CA GLY A 254 -14.68 -36.18 10.47
C GLY A 254 -15.81 -37.10 9.95
N ILE A 255 -16.15 -37.04 8.64
CA ILE A 255 -17.16 -37.92 8.00
C ILE A 255 -16.48 -38.90 7.02
#